data_fab4c6485865c5ab64903a82ad1d2167
#
_entry.id   fab4c6485865c5ab64903a82ad1d2167
#
_cell.length_a   1.000
_cell.length_b   1.000
_cell.length_c   1.000
_cell.angle_alpha   90.00
_cell.angle_beta   90.00
_cell.angle_gamma   90.00
#
_symmetry.space_group_name_H-M   'P 1'
#
loop_
_entity.id
_entity.type
_entity.pdbx_description
1 polymer ?
#
loop_
_entity_poly.entity_id
_entity_poly.type
_entity_poly.pdbx_seq_one_letter_code
_entity_poly.pdbx_strand_id
1 'polypeptide(L)'
;MVQNPSPIRLSPYAVFRHRSFTRLWLAQFVSQFGSGLTLIAAGLVVYRQTGSALSVGLLLAVMGVPSLLLGLLAGAIVDRSDRRRLMIAADVVRALLVGLIPLLMPHGVLWLYLLVLLAGAANQFFDPAFESVLPESAPEEELDAANTLMTVSSTAAQTLGFAAAGLLSVLSVQWAFGLDALTFLISAALLWGLRLPPREAVVTPFRAVFSEVKAGLQIVQNCAPLRSLFMLTAPILLLFGQFNALLLPFAVRELHATPVVYGLLEGVPVIGNVVGGLLLVYVMSRLKAGQWLMVSLLGMGAFQVLAGTLSAVPGVILCLMVVGLFNVPLTYARRSVVQREVEPQARGRVGSALFMVRDVFLVGGSVTAGLADLIDVRLLIVVGGLLLALLGVAAVRMPGLGRPAPRWQGMI
;
A
#
# COMPACT_ATOMS: atom_id res chain seq x y z
N MET A 1 -40.34 -18.60 21.21
CA MET A 1 -39.45 -17.47 21.53
C MET A 1 -38.04 -18.03 21.54
N VAL A 2 -37.30 -17.92 20.43
CA VAL A 2 -35.90 -18.26 20.36
C VAL A 2 -35.14 -17.06 20.89
N GLN A 3 -34.56 -17.20 22.07
CA GLN A 3 -33.64 -16.17 22.60
C GLN A 3 -32.43 -16.08 21.66
N ASN A 4 -32.35 -14.96 20.96
CA ASN A 4 -31.13 -14.59 20.24
C ASN A 4 -30.02 -14.39 21.29
N PRO A 5 -28.94 -15.17 21.32
CA PRO A 5 -27.87 -14.92 22.25
C PRO A 5 -27.27 -13.56 21.96
N SER A 6 -27.24 -12.70 22.98
CA SER A 6 -26.55 -11.40 22.91
C SER A 6 -25.14 -11.63 22.35
N PRO A 7 -24.67 -10.80 21.38
CA PRO A 7 -23.34 -10.95 20.83
C PRO A 7 -22.32 -10.80 21.98
N ILE A 8 -21.63 -11.89 22.27
CA ILE A 8 -20.48 -11.88 23.19
C ILE A 8 -19.50 -10.89 22.60
N ARG A 9 -19.34 -9.70 23.22
CA ARG A 9 -18.31 -8.73 22.83
C ARG A 9 -16.96 -9.34 23.22
N LEU A 10 -16.42 -10.16 22.35
CA LEU A 10 -15.06 -10.67 22.48
C LEU A 10 -14.12 -9.47 22.44
N SER A 11 -13.19 -9.40 23.39
CA SER A 11 -12.12 -8.39 23.34
C SER A 11 -11.38 -8.54 22.01
N PRO A 12 -11.10 -7.45 21.27
CA PRO A 12 -10.34 -7.52 20.02
C PRO A 12 -8.99 -8.24 20.19
N TYR A 13 -8.45 -8.26 21.41
CA TYR A 13 -7.20 -8.95 21.76
C TYR A 13 -7.36 -10.44 22.06
N ALA A 14 -8.59 -10.98 22.06
CA ALA A 14 -8.83 -12.41 22.31
C ALA A 14 -8.12 -13.29 21.28
N VAL A 15 -7.99 -12.81 20.05
CA VAL A 15 -7.31 -13.49 18.94
C VAL A 15 -5.86 -13.89 19.24
N PHE A 16 -5.16 -13.18 20.13
CA PHE A 16 -3.80 -13.52 20.55
C PHE A 16 -3.70 -14.78 21.40
N ARG A 17 -4.83 -15.36 21.84
CA ARG A 17 -4.86 -16.68 22.49
C ARG A 17 -4.51 -17.80 21.51
N HIS A 18 -4.71 -17.56 20.21
CA HIS A 18 -4.40 -18.53 19.15
C HIS A 18 -2.94 -18.43 18.74
N ARG A 19 -2.15 -19.45 19.09
CA ARG A 19 -0.70 -19.48 18.81
C ARG A 19 -0.35 -19.31 17.34
N SER A 20 -1.21 -19.83 16.44
CA SER A 20 -1.01 -19.67 14.99
C SER A 20 -1.14 -18.21 14.58
N PHE A 21 -2.19 -17.50 15.04
CA PHE A 21 -2.36 -16.08 14.79
C PHE A 21 -1.21 -15.26 15.37
N THR A 22 -0.84 -15.48 16.63
CA THR A 22 0.24 -14.71 17.28
C THR A 22 1.56 -14.85 16.54
N ARG A 23 1.91 -16.06 16.06
CA ARG A 23 3.13 -16.27 15.26
C ARG A 23 3.06 -15.57 13.91
N LEU A 24 1.92 -15.68 13.21
CA LEU A 24 1.69 -15.04 11.93
C LEU A 24 1.75 -13.52 12.07
N TRP A 25 1.12 -12.98 13.12
CA TRP A 25 1.11 -11.56 13.44
C TRP A 25 2.51 -11.03 13.76
N LEU A 26 3.28 -11.72 14.61
CA LEU A 26 4.65 -11.34 14.92
C LEU A 26 5.55 -11.39 13.68
N ALA A 27 5.43 -12.44 12.86
CA ALA A 27 6.18 -12.57 11.62
C ALA A 27 5.92 -11.38 10.69
N GLN A 28 4.65 -11.04 10.50
CA GLN A 28 4.25 -9.92 9.65
C GLN A 28 4.70 -8.57 10.25
N PHE A 29 4.53 -8.36 11.54
CA PHE A 29 4.94 -7.12 12.20
C PHE A 29 6.45 -6.87 12.04
N VAL A 30 7.27 -7.87 12.32
CA VAL A 30 8.73 -7.78 12.24
C VAL A 30 9.18 -7.57 10.79
N SER A 31 8.60 -8.32 9.85
CA SER A 31 8.92 -8.23 8.43
C SER A 31 8.52 -6.85 7.83
N GLN A 32 7.36 -6.31 8.20
CA GLN A 32 6.91 -4.99 7.73
C GLN A 32 7.76 -3.86 8.29
N PHE A 33 8.20 -3.97 9.54
CA PHE A 33 9.15 -3.03 10.12
C PHE A 33 10.46 -3.00 9.30
N GLY A 34 11.02 -4.16 8.99
CA GLY A 34 12.23 -4.28 8.16
C GLY A 34 12.04 -3.73 6.76
N SER A 35 10.91 -4.05 6.11
CA SER A 35 10.60 -3.52 4.77
C SER A 35 10.51 -1.99 4.75
N GLY A 36 10.03 -1.39 5.85
CA GLY A 36 10.09 0.06 6.05
C GLY A 36 11.52 0.60 6.12
N LEU A 37 12.43 -0.13 6.78
CA LEU A 37 13.85 0.24 6.81
C LEU A 37 14.45 0.25 5.40
N THR A 38 14.24 -0.80 4.65
CA THR A 38 14.80 -0.95 3.30
C THR A 38 14.26 0.09 2.33
N LEU A 39 12.95 0.43 2.38
CA LEU A 39 12.36 1.43 1.49
C LEU A 39 13.05 2.79 1.63
N ILE A 40 13.18 3.31 2.85
CA ILE A 40 13.80 4.59 3.13
C ILE A 40 15.30 4.56 2.84
N ALA A 41 15.98 3.50 3.27
CA ALA A 41 17.41 3.34 3.05
C ALA A 41 17.77 3.28 1.56
N ALA A 42 17.01 2.51 0.78
CA ALA A 42 17.22 2.40 -0.67
C ALA A 42 17.02 3.74 -1.37
N GLY A 43 15.96 4.47 -1.05
CA GLY A 43 15.72 5.82 -1.59
C GLY A 43 16.88 6.77 -1.29
N LEU A 44 17.33 6.83 -0.03
CA LEU A 44 18.44 7.67 0.40
C LEU A 44 19.76 7.30 -0.30
N VAL A 45 20.06 6.01 -0.46
CA VAL A 45 21.26 5.54 -1.17
C VAL A 45 21.23 5.97 -2.63
N VAL A 46 20.13 5.66 -3.32
CA VAL A 46 19.97 6.02 -4.74
C VAL A 46 20.13 7.52 -4.92
N TYR A 47 19.42 8.31 -4.11
CA TYR A 47 19.46 9.76 -4.25
C TYR A 47 20.84 10.35 -3.90
N ARG A 48 21.53 9.85 -2.86
CA ARG A 48 22.89 10.30 -2.51
C ARG A 48 23.91 9.97 -3.60
N GLN A 49 23.77 8.84 -4.30
CA GLN A 49 24.72 8.44 -5.34
C GLN A 49 24.45 9.11 -6.69
N THR A 50 23.21 9.41 -7.01
CA THR A 50 22.82 9.91 -8.34
C THR A 50 22.44 11.39 -8.36
N GLY A 51 21.97 11.95 -7.25
CA GLY A 51 21.37 13.30 -7.18
C GLY A 51 20.09 13.46 -7.99
N SER A 52 19.54 12.38 -8.57
CA SER A 52 18.48 12.39 -9.57
C SER A 52 17.15 11.95 -9.00
N ALA A 53 16.10 12.74 -9.24
CA ALA A 53 14.73 12.37 -8.91
C ALA A 53 14.24 11.23 -9.82
N LEU A 54 14.70 11.17 -11.07
CA LEU A 54 14.41 10.04 -11.97
C LEU A 54 14.89 8.73 -11.37
N SER A 55 16.09 8.70 -10.80
CA SER A 55 16.64 7.49 -10.19
C SER A 55 15.79 7.02 -9.00
N VAL A 56 15.29 7.93 -8.17
CA VAL A 56 14.35 7.59 -7.09
C VAL A 56 13.02 7.06 -7.66
N GLY A 57 12.49 7.72 -8.68
CA GLY A 57 11.28 7.28 -9.38
C GLY A 57 11.44 5.87 -9.99
N LEU A 58 12.59 5.59 -10.60
CA LEU A 58 12.93 4.27 -11.13
C LEU A 58 13.04 3.22 -10.02
N LEU A 59 13.57 3.57 -8.84
CA LEU A 59 13.60 2.65 -7.69
C LEU A 59 12.18 2.23 -7.31
N LEU A 60 11.27 3.17 -7.14
CA LEU A 60 9.88 2.86 -6.79
C LEU A 60 9.17 2.09 -7.93
N ALA A 61 9.48 2.42 -9.18
CA ALA A 61 8.99 1.67 -10.33
C ALA A 61 9.46 0.21 -10.29
N VAL A 62 10.75 -0.01 -10.06
CA VAL A 62 11.36 -1.36 -9.94
C VAL A 62 10.73 -2.14 -8.79
N MET A 63 10.41 -1.50 -7.67
CA MET A 63 9.69 -2.14 -6.55
C MET A 63 8.25 -2.53 -6.93
N GLY A 64 7.59 -1.77 -7.80
CA GLY A 64 6.22 -2.04 -8.26
C GLY A 64 6.12 -3.04 -9.42
N VAL A 65 7.16 -3.18 -10.26
CA VAL A 65 7.16 -4.06 -11.44
C VAL A 65 6.83 -5.53 -11.10
N PRO A 66 7.35 -6.14 -10.03
CA PRO A 66 6.99 -7.52 -9.68
C PRO A 66 5.49 -7.73 -9.48
N SER A 67 4.78 -6.78 -8.88
CA SER A 67 3.32 -6.86 -8.71
C SER A 67 2.60 -6.89 -10.06
N LEU A 68 3.04 -6.07 -11.03
CA LEU A 68 2.49 -6.05 -12.38
C LEU A 68 2.70 -7.37 -13.13
N LEU A 69 3.89 -7.95 -13.02
CA LEU A 69 4.27 -9.13 -13.81
C LEU A 69 3.86 -10.44 -13.16
N LEU A 70 3.98 -10.54 -11.85
CA LEU A 70 3.83 -11.78 -11.10
C LEU A 70 2.58 -11.82 -10.22
N GLY A 71 1.99 -10.67 -9.84
CA GLY A 71 0.91 -10.61 -8.87
C GLY A 71 -0.28 -11.51 -9.20
N LEU A 72 -0.71 -11.53 -10.47
CA LEU A 72 -1.79 -12.41 -10.92
C LEU A 72 -1.39 -13.91 -10.98
N LEU A 73 -0.12 -14.19 -11.28
CA LEU A 73 0.39 -15.55 -11.39
C LEU A 73 0.72 -16.16 -10.04
N ALA A 74 1.15 -15.34 -9.11
CA ALA A 74 1.54 -15.76 -7.77
C ALA A 74 0.40 -16.45 -7.02
N GLY A 75 -0.82 -15.91 -7.09
CA GLY A 75 -2.00 -16.55 -6.51
C GLY A 75 -2.20 -17.98 -6.98
N ALA A 76 -2.14 -18.21 -8.30
CA ALA A 76 -2.30 -19.55 -8.87
C ALA A 76 -1.17 -20.53 -8.49
N ILE A 77 0.03 -20.03 -8.18
CA ILE A 77 1.15 -20.84 -7.68
C ILE A 77 0.95 -21.16 -6.20
N VAL A 78 0.51 -20.19 -5.41
CA VAL A 78 0.20 -20.33 -3.99
C VAL A 78 -0.87 -21.40 -3.76
N ASP A 79 -1.94 -21.40 -4.57
CA ASP A 79 -3.03 -22.37 -4.45
C ASP A 79 -2.59 -23.84 -4.66
N ARG A 80 -1.45 -24.06 -5.33
CA ARG A 80 -0.86 -25.38 -5.61
C ARG A 80 0.27 -25.76 -4.67
N SER A 81 0.71 -24.85 -3.81
CA SER A 81 1.92 -24.98 -3.02
C SER A 81 1.60 -25.14 -1.52
N ASP A 82 2.54 -25.69 -0.77
CA ASP A 82 2.54 -25.58 0.68
C ASP A 82 2.81 -24.13 1.07
N ARG A 83 1.74 -23.42 1.48
CA ARG A 83 1.76 -21.98 1.78
C ARG A 83 2.78 -21.60 2.83
N ARG A 84 2.94 -22.43 3.89
CA ARG A 84 3.93 -22.21 4.93
C ARG A 84 5.35 -22.28 4.37
N ARG A 85 5.66 -23.32 3.59
CA ARG A 85 6.99 -23.50 2.98
C ARG A 85 7.28 -22.38 2.01
N LEU A 86 6.26 -21.93 1.25
CA LEU A 86 6.40 -20.85 0.30
C LEU A 86 6.71 -19.52 0.98
N MET A 87 5.99 -19.18 2.08
CA MET A 87 6.28 -17.98 2.89
C MET A 87 7.70 -18.02 3.47
N ILE A 88 8.11 -19.15 4.04
CA ILE A 88 9.46 -19.31 4.59
C ILE A 88 10.52 -19.15 3.49
N ALA A 89 10.33 -19.78 2.33
CA ALA A 89 11.26 -19.68 1.21
C ALA A 89 11.35 -18.22 0.70
N ALA A 90 10.22 -17.53 0.58
CA ALA A 90 10.19 -16.13 0.19
C ALA A 90 10.96 -15.25 1.17
N ASP A 91 10.77 -15.42 2.48
CA ASP A 91 11.49 -14.65 3.51
C ASP A 91 12.98 -14.94 3.51
N VAL A 92 13.40 -16.21 3.36
CA VAL A 92 14.83 -16.57 3.26
C VAL A 92 15.47 -15.95 2.01
N VAL A 93 14.78 -16.01 0.86
CA VAL A 93 15.27 -15.38 -0.37
C VAL A 93 15.36 -13.86 -0.20
N ARG A 94 14.36 -13.21 0.39
CA ARG A 94 14.38 -11.78 0.67
C ARG A 94 15.52 -11.40 1.62
N ALA A 95 15.72 -12.18 2.68
CA ALA A 95 16.82 -11.98 3.62
C ALA A 95 18.20 -12.01 2.93
N LEU A 96 18.42 -12.99 2.05
CA LEU A 96 19.65 -13.11 1.28
C LEU A 96 19.83 -11.92 0.32
N LEU A 97 18.79 -11.59 -0.45
CA LEU A 97 18.86 -10.51 -1.44
C LEU A 97 19.08 -9.15 -0.78
N VAL A 98 18.32 -8.82 0.28
CA VAL A 98 18.48 -7.55 1.01
C VAL A 98 19.81 -7.51 1.77
N GLY A 99 20.24 -8.64 2.36
CA GLY A 99 21.55 -8.76 3.02
C GLY A 99 22.74 -8.61 2.08
N LEU A 100 22.56 -8.88 0.78
CA LEU A 100 23.60 -8.66 -0.25
C LEU A 100 23.71 -7.19 -0.68
N ILE A 101 22.70 -6.35 -0.43
CA ILE A 101 22.73 -4.94 -0.86
C ILE A 101 23.97 -4.20 -0.34
N PRO A 102 24.32 -4.23 0.97
CA PRO A 102 25.49 -3.53 1.48
C PRO A 102 26.80 -3.96 0.83
N LEU A 103 26.89 -5.23 0.41
CA LEU A 103 28.10 -5.80 -0.20
C LEU A 103 28.25 -5.40 -1.67
N LEU A 104 27.14 -5.30 -2.40
CA LEU A 104 27.14 -5.00 -3.83
C LEU A 104 26.95 -3.52 -4.15
N MET A 105 26.43 -2.73 -3.21
CA MET A 105 26.21 -1.29 -3.35
C MET A 105 27.46 -0.51 -3.77
N PRO A 106 28.69 -0.81 -3.32
CA PRO A 106 29.90 -0.11 -3.79
C PRO A 106 30.17 -0.30 -5.28
N HIS A 107 29.60 -1.33 -5.93
CA HIS A 107 29.76 -1.63 -7.35
C HIS A 107 28.74 -0.89 -8.24
N GLY A 108 27.87 -0.09 -7.65
CA GLY A 108 26.92 0.78 -8.38
C GLY A 108 25.45 0.53 -8.04
N VAL A 109 24.62 1.54 -8.35
CA VAL A 109 23.19 1.57 -8.07
C VAL A 109 22.40 0.46 -8.77
N LEU A 110 22.90 -0.04 -9.91
CA LEU A 110 22.25 -1.10 -10.68
C LEU A 110 22.04 -2.37 -9.84
N TRP A 111 23.00 -2.71 -8.99
CA TRP A 111 22.87 -3.87 -8.10
C TRP A 111 21.76 -3.70 -7.09
N LEU A 112 21.58 -2.49 -6.55
CA LEU A 112 20.46 -2.20 -5.65
C LEU A 112 19.13 -2.40 -6.36
N TYR A 113 18.95 -1.85 -7.56
CA TYR A 113 17.71 -2.05 -8.34
C TYR A 113 17.45 -3.53 -8.60
N LEU A 114 18.47 -4.30 -9.01
CA LEU A 114 18.32 -5.72 -9.29
C LEU A 114 17.92 -6.51 -8.05
N LEU A 115 18.60 -6.27 -6.91
CA LEU A 115 18.31 -6.99 -5.67
C LEU A 115 16.93 -6.66 -5.11
N VAL A 116 16.51 -5.39 -5.17
CA VAL A 116 15.18 -4.95 -4.75
C VAL A 116 14.10 -5.51 -5.68
N LEU A 117 14.35 -5.55 -7.00
CA LEU A 117 13.44 -6.18 -7.97
C LEU A 117 13.22 -7.66 -7.62
N LEU A 118 14.30 -8.40 -7.39
CA LEU A 118 14.23 -9.83 -7.06
C LEU A 118 13.59 -10.07 -5.69
N ALA A 119 13.88 -9.23 -4.70
CA ALA A 119 13.22 -9.29 -3.38
C ALA A 119 11.71 -9.00 -3.50
N GLY A 120 11.33 -8.01 -4.30
CA GLY A 120 9.93 -7.72 -4.63
C GLY A 120 9.25 -8.89 -5.36
N ALA A 121 9.96 -9.57 -6.27
CA ALA A 121 9.44 -10.76 -6.93
C ALA A 121 9.18 -11.91 -5.93
N ALA A 122 10.08 -12.13 -4.97
CA ALA A 122 9.86 -13.10 -3.90
C ALA A 122 8.65 -12.73 -3.02
N ASN A 123 8.44 -11.43 -2.74
CA ASN A 123 7.30 -10.95 -1.98
C ASN A 123 5.95 -11.26 -2.64
N GLN A 124 5.88 -11.30 -3.98
CA GLN A 124 4.63 -11.62 -4.68
C GLN A 124 4.11 -13.02 -4.36
N PHE A 125 4.95 -13.92 -3.88
CA PHE A 125 4.52 -15.26 -3.42
C PHE A 125 4.20 -15.26 -1.92
N PHE A 126 4.77 -14.35 -1.14
CA PHE A 126 4.50 -14.24 0.29
C PHE A 126 3.09 -13.71 0.56
N ASP A 127 2.73 -12.57 -0.03
CA ASP A 127 1.48 -11.87 0.29
C ASP A 127 0.22 -12.71 0.04
N PRO A 128 0.00 -13.37 -1.12
CA PRO A 128 -1.18 -14.21 -1.31
C PRO A 128 -1.19 -15.47 -0.40
N ALA A 129 0.00 -16.02 -0.12
CA ALA A 129 0.11 -17.14 0.81
C ALA A 129 -0.30 -16.71 2.22
N PHE A 130 0.18 -15.56 2.68
CA PHE A 130 -0.17 -14.95 3.96
C PHE A 130 -1.67 -14.68 4.07
N GLU A 131 -2.27 -14.03 3.07
CA GLU A 131 -3.71 -13.72 3.05
C GLU A 131 -4.57 -14.99 3.08
N SER A 132 -4.11 -16.07 2.44
CA SER A 132 -4.82 -17.36 2.47
C SER A 132 -4.69 -18.11 3.80
N VAL A 133 -3.64 -17.83 4.59
CA VAL A 133 -3.39 -18.45 5.90
C VAL A 133 -4.08 -17.69 7.03
N LEU A 134 -4.25 -16.39 6.89
CA LEU A 134 -4.83 -15.55 7.94
C LEU A 134 -6.21 -16.02 8.42
N PRO A 135 -7.18 -16.38 7.54
CA PRO A 135 -8.48 -16.90 7.98
C PRO A 135 -8.39 -18.25 8.70
N GLU A 136 -7.35 -19.05 8.45
CA GLU A 136 -7.14 -20.34 9.10
C GLU A 136 -6.43 -20.21 10.45
N SER A 137 -5.95 -19.02 10.79
CA SER A 137 -5.16 -18.75 12.00
C SER A 137 -6.00 -18.40 13.23
N ALA A 138 -7.29 -18.05 13.04
CA ALA A 138 -8.23 -17.64 14.07
C ALA A 138 -9.64 -18.18 13.78
N PRO A 139 -10.52 -18.33 14.80
CA PRO A 139 -11.93 -18.68 14.60
C PRO A 139 -12.68 -17.65 13.77
N GLU A 140 -13.76 -18.07 13.09
CA GLU A 140 -14.57 -17.23 12.21
C GLU A 140 -15.11 -15.99 12.93
N GLU A 141 -15.51 -16.14 14.19
CA GLU A 141 -16.06 -15.06 15.03
C GLU A 141 -15.02 -13.99 15.39
N GLU A 142 -13.72 -14.30 15.28
CA GLU A 142 -12.62 -13.38 15.59
C GLU A 142 -11.91 -12.86 14.34
N LEU A 143 -12.32 -13.26 13.12
CA LEU A 143 -11.63 -12.90 11.87
C LEU A 143 -11.62 -11.39 11.59
N ASP A 144 -12.70 -10.67 11.91
CA ASP A 144 -12.75 -9.22 11.73
C ASP A 144 -11.74 -8.51 12.63
N ALA A 145 -11.60 -8.98 13.88
CA ALA A 145 -10.60 -8.48 14.80
C ALA A 145 -9.19 -8.82 14.33
N ALA A 146 -8.96 -10.06 13.87
CA ALA A 146 -7.69 -10.53 13.31
C ALA A 146 -7.24 -9.68 12.12
N ASN A 147 -8.12 -9.47 11.13
CA ASN A 147 -7.85 -8.65 9.95
C ASN A 147 -7.54 -7.19 10.32
N THR A 148 -8.33 -6.62 11.24
CA THR A 148 -8.13 -5.23 11.70
C THR A 148 -6.79 -5.08 12.40
N LEU A 149 -6.47 -5.95 13.38
CA LEU A 149 -5.20 -5.94 14.10
C LEU A 149 -4.02 -6.12 13.13
N MET A 150 -4.12 -7.04 12.18
CA MET A 150 -3.09 -7.30 11.19
C MET A 150 -2.82 -6.05 10.35
N THR A 151 -3.87 -5.43 9.80
CA THR A 151 -3.76 -4.24 8.96
C THR A 151 -3.16 -3.06 9.73
N VAL A 152 -3.69 -2.77 10.92
CA VAL A 152 -3.23 -1.62 11.73
C VAL A 152 -1.80 -1.82 12.19
N SER A 153 -1.46 -3.01 12.68
CA SER A 153 -0.12 -3.30 13.19
C SER A 153 0.93 -3.37 12.08
N SER A 154 0.61 -3.93 10.91
CA SER A 154 1.52 -3.95 9.75
C SER A 154 1.85 -2.54 9.28
N THR A 155 0.82 -1.68 9.17
CA THR A 155 1.01 -0.27 8.79
C THR A 155 1.83 0.48 9.84
N ALA A 156 1.55 0.27 11.13
CA ALA A 156 2.32 0.86 12.22
C ALA A 156 3.79 0.39 12.21
N ALA A 157 4.02 -0.91 12.02
CA ALA A 157 5.36 -1.47 11.94
C ALA A 157 6.17 -0.86 10.80
N GLN A 158 5.59 -0.77 9.60
CA GLN A 158 6.23 -0.16 8.44
C GLN A 158 6.57 1.32 8.71
N THR A 159 5.64 2.08 9.29
CA THR A 159 5.87 3.50 9.67
C THR A 159 6.98 3.66 10.70
N LEU A 160 7.04 2.77 11.70
CA LEU A 160 8.14 2.72 12.65
C LEU A 160 9.47 2.40 11.95
N GLY A 161 9.43 1.52 10.95
CA GLY A 161 10.57 1.22 10.08
C GLY A 161 11.07 2.46 9.34
N PHE A 162 10.18 3.30 8.80
CA PHE A 162 10.56 4.56 8.13
C PHE A 162 11.32 5.49 9.09
N ALA A 163 10.79 5.71 10.28
CA ALA A 163 11.44 6.56 11.28
C ALA A 163 12.79 5.96 11.74
N ALA A 164 12.83 4.65 11.98
CA ALA A 164 14.06 3.96 12.39
C ALA A 164 15.13 3.98 11.31
N ALA A 165 14.77 3.86 10.02
CA ALA A 165 15.70 3.98 8.91
C ALA A 165 16.36 5.37 8.86
N GLY A 166 15.58 6.41 9.10
CA GLY A 166 16.10 7.77 9.21
C GLY A 166 17.15 7.89 10.31
N LEU A 167 16.90 7.33 11.51
CA LEU A 167 17.84 7.31 12.63
C LEU A 167 19.09 6.49 12.30
N LEU A 168 18.94 5.29 11.77
CA LEU A 168 20.05 4.40 11.40
C LEU A 168 20.95 5.01 10.34
N SER A 169 20.40 5.80 9.42
CA SER A 169 21.15 6.45 8.35
C SER A 169 22.11 7.53 8.85
N VAL A 170 21.99 7.99 10.10
CA VAL A 170 22.95 8.86 10.77
C VAL A 170 24.23 8.10 11.11
N LEU A 171 24.12 6.82 11.49
CA LEU A 171 25.25 5.94 11.76
C LEU A 171 25.81 5.36 10.48
N SER A 172 25.02 4.56 9.81
CA SER A 172 25.29 4.02 8.47
C SER A 172 24.00 3.44 7.88
N VAL A 173 23.68 3.80 6.65
CA VAL A 173 22.52 3.28 5.93
C VAL A 173 22.56 1.76 5.73
N GLN A 174 23.76 1.16 5.77
CA GLN A 174 23.98 -0.29 5.63
C GLN A 174 23.30 -1.09 6.74
N TRP A 175 23.20 -0.53 7.96
CA TRP A 175 22.52 -1.18 9.08
C TRP A 175 21.03 -1.40 8.81
N ALA A 176 20.39 -0.51 8.05
CA ALA A 176 18.99 -0.69 7.71
C ALA A 176 18.74 -1.96 6.89
N PHE A 177 19.58 -2.24 5.89
CA PHE A 177 19.48 -3.47 5.09
C PHE A 177 19.84 -4.72 5.90
N GLY A 178 20.88 -4.66 6.75
CA GLY A 178 21.26 -5.78 7.61
C GLY A 178 20.17 -6.15 8.61
N LEU A 179 19.54 -5.13 9.23
CA LEU A 179 18.43 -5.34 10.14
C LEU A 179 17.18 -5.87 9.41
N ASP A 180 16.87 -5.38 8.21
CA ASP A 180 15.76 -5.91 7.43
C ASP A 180 15.99 -7.37 7.06
N ALA A 181 17.20 -7.73 6.60
CA ALA A 181 17.55 -9.12 6.34
C ALA A 181 17.35 -10.00 7.60
N LEU A 182 17.71 -9.50 8.78
CA LEU A 182 17.48 -10.19 10.05
C LEU A 182 15.99 -10.31 10.34
N THR A 183 15.17 -9.27 10.07
CA THR A 183 13.72 -9.34 10.29
C THR A 183 13.07 -10.42 9.44
N PHE A 184 13.49 -10.61 8.18
CA PHE A 184 13.00 -11.71 7.34
C PHE A 184 13.40 -13.09 7.89
N LEU A 185 14.62 -13.24 8.43
CA LEU A 185 15.03 -14.50 9.06
C LEU A 185 14.21 -14.80 10.33
N ILE A 186 13.91 -13.78 11.14
CA ILE A 186 13.05 -13.90 12.33
C ILE A 186 11.63 -14.28 11.88
N SER A 187 11.09 -13.65 10.84
CA SER A 187 9.79 -14.00 10.25
C SER A 187 9.76 -15.46 9.80
N ALA A 188 10.75 -15.90 9.03
CA ALA A 188 10.88 -17.29 8.58
C ALA A 188 10.93 -18.28 9.76
N ALA A 189 11.66 -17.96 10.83
CA ALA A 189 11.73 -18.79 12.04
C ALA A 189 10.38 -18.88 12.78
N LEU A 190 9.64 -17.76 12.88
CA LEU A 190 8.30 -17.74 13.45
C LEU A 190 7.30 -18.58 12.63
N LEU A 191 7.37 -18.46 11.30
CA LEU A 191 6.54 -19.22 10.37
C LEU A 191 6.88 -20.71 10.38
N TRP A 192 8.12 -21.10 10.69
CA TRP A 192 8.51 -22.52 10.82
C TRP A 192 7.68 -23.23 11.89
N GLY A 193 7.33 -22.54 12.97
CA GLY A 193 6.48 -23.07 14.03
C GLY A 193 4.98 -23.04 13.73
N LEU A 194 4.54 -22.54 12.57
CA LEU A 194 3.13 -22.44 12.22
C LEU A 194 2.57 -23.82 11.86
N ARG A 195 1.41 -24.16 12.45
CA ARG A 195 0.69 -25.39 12.15
C ARG A 195 -0.56 -25.04 11.35
N LEU A 196 -0.60 -25.45 10.09
CA LEU A 196 -1.73 -25.25 9.21
C LEU A 196 -2.43 -26.58 8.94
N PRO A 197 -3.76 -26.59 8.79
CA PRO A 197 -4.47 -27.77 8.35
C PRO A 197 -4.05 -28.14 6.91
N PRO A 198 -4.01 -29.44 6.57
CA PRO A 198 -3.79 -29.85 5.20
C PRO A 198 -4.96 -29.36 4.33
N ARG A 199 -4.66 -28.79 3.18
CA ARG A 199 -5.65 -28.33 2.21
C ARG A 199 -5.41 -29.02 0.87
N GLU A 200 -6.47 -29.43 0.22
CA GLU A 200 -6.39 -29.93 -1.15
C GLU A 200 -6.01 -28.80 -2.10
N ALA A 201 -5.04 -29.05 -2.95
CA ALA A 201 -4.59 -28.06 -3.93
C ALA A 201 -5.71 -27.80 -4.96
N VAL A 202 -6.19 -26.58 -5.05
CA VAL A 202 -7.15 -26.16 -6.07
C VAL A 202 -6.37 -25.75 -7.31
N VAL A 203 -6.57 -26.47 -8.42
CA VAL A 203 -5.86 -26.21 -9.67
C VAL A 203 -6.61 -25.16 -10.49
N THR A 204 -6.27 -23.90 -10.32
CA THR A 204 -6.77 -22.82 -11.18
C THR A 204 -5.86 -22.70 -12.42
N PRO A 205 -6.37 -22.87 -13.67
CA PRO A 205 -5.55 -22.74 -14.86
C PRO A 205 -5.06 -21.29 -15.03
N PHE A 206 -3.79 -21.09 -15.39
CA PHE A 206 -3.25 -19.73 -15.63
C PHE A 206 -4.06 -18.92 -16.66
N ARG A 207 -4.62 -19.59 -17.67
CA ARG A 207 -5.49 -18.94 -18.67
C ARG A 207 -6.76 -18.34 -18.05
N ALA A 208 -7.27 -18.93 -16.96
CA ALA A 208 -8.46 -18.44 -16.28
C ALA A 208 -8.20 -17.06 -15.63
N VAL A 209 -6.99 -16.83 -15.10
CA VAL A 209 -6.61 -15.56 -14.46
C VAL A 209 -6.69 -14.40 -15.45
N PHE A 210 -6.11 -14.55 -16.64
CA PHE A 210 -6.19 -13.51 -17.68
C PHE A 210 -7.61 -13.31 -18.20
N SER A 211 -8.40 -14.40 -18.31
CA SER A 211 -9.81 -14.30 -18.72
C SER A 211 -10.64 -13.56 -17.68
N GLU A 212 -10.35 -13.70 -16.38
CA GLU A 212 -11.02 -12.97 -15.28
C GLU A 212 -10.72 -11.47 -15.33
N VAL A 213 -9.47 -11.07 -15.56
CA VAL A 213 -9.11 -9.64 -15.72
C VAL A 213 -9.83 -9.06 -16.94
N LYS A 214 -9.85 -9.77 -18.07
CA LYS A 214 -10.56 -9.34 -19.27
C LYS A 214 -12.06 -9.19 -19.02
N ALA A 215 -12.66 -10.16 -18.34
CA ALA A 215 -14.08 -10.11 -17.95
C ALA A 215 -14.35 -8.93 -17.00
N GLY A 216 -13.45 -8.67 -16.03
CA GLY A 216 -13.53 -7.50 -15.16
C GLY A 216 -13.50 -6.19 -15.93
N LEU A 217 -12.59 -6.04 -16.90
CA LEU A 217 -12.53 -4.85 -17.77
C LEU A 217 -13.79 -4.68 -18.63
N GLN A 218 -14.37 -5.77 -19.13
CA GLN A 218 -15.65 -5.73 -19.86
C GLN A 218 -16.80 -5.23 -18.98
N ILE A 219 -16.88 -5.70 -17.72
CA ILE A 219 -17.87 -5.21 -16.75
C ILE A 219 -17.69 -3.70 -16.54
N VAL A 220 -16.45 -3.25 -16.37
CA VAL A 220 -16.15 -1.82 -16.22
C VAL A 220 -16.57 -1.00 -17.43
N GLN A 221 -16.28 -1.47 -18.64
CA GLN A 221 -16.65 -0.77 -19.88
C GLN A 221 -18.17 -0.64 -20.06
N ASN A 222 -18.93 -1.64 -19.63
CA ASN A 222 -20.38 -1.69 -19.78
C ASN A 222 -21.15 -0.98 -18.64
N CYS A 223 -20.48 -0.62 -17.54
CA CYS A 223 -21.07 0.05 -16.39
C CYS A 223 -20.57 1.50 -16.28
N ALA A 224 -21.44 2.48 -16.55
CA ALA A 224 -21.05 3.89 -16.58
C ALA A 224 -20.41 4.39 -15.26
N PRO A 225 -20.92 4.05 -14.04
CA PRO A 225 -20.26 4.44 -12.78
C PRO A 225 -18.86 3.86 -12.63
N LEU A 226 -18.66 2.59 -13.01
CA LEU A 226 -17.35 1.93 -12.93
C LEU A 226 -16.37 2.54 -13.93
N ARG A 227 -16.82 2.79 -15.17
CA ARG A 227 -16.02 3.47 -16.18
C ARG A 227 -15.56 4.84 -15.71
N SER A 228 -16.46 5.65 -15.14
CA SER A 228 -16.14 6.94 -14.54
C SER A 228 -15.12 6.81 -13.41
N LEU A 229 -15.29 5.81 -12.53
CA LEU A 229 -14.36 5.53 -11.44
C LEU A 229 -12.96 5.16 -11.96
N PHE A 230 -12.87 4.33 -12.99
CA PHE A 230 -11.59 3.92 -13.57
C PHE A 230 -10.88 5.09 -14.27
N MET A 231 -11.63 5.90 -15.03
CA MET A 231 -11.10 7.11 -15.67
C MET A 231 -10.53 8.11 -14.66
N LEU A 232 -11.15 8.23 -13.47
CA LEU A 232 -10.62 9.06 -12.39
C LEU A 232 -9.44 8.40 -11.67
N THR A 233 -9.50 7.10 -11.47
CA THR A 233 -8.48 6.37 -10.68
C THR A 233 -7.12 6.41 -11.36
N ALA A 234 -7.05 6.28 -12.67
CA ALA A 234 -5.80 6.27 -13.43
C ALA A 234 -4.94 7.54 -13.22
N PRO A 235 -5.44 8.76 -13.48
CA PRO A 235 -4.65 9.97 -13.26
C PRO A 235 -4.38 10.24 -11.77
N ILE A 236 -5.29 9.89 -10.86
CA ILE A 236 -5.06 10.01 -9.42
C ILE A 236 -3.85 9.17 -9.01
N LEU A 237 -3.78 7.92 -9.45
CA LEU A 237 -2.69 7.01 -9.11
C LEU A 237 -1.36 7.41 -9.75
N LEU A 238 -1.40 7.95 -10.96
CA LEU A 238 -0.21 8.53 -11.61
C LEU A 238 0.35 9.68 -10.76
N LEU A 239 -0.51 10.61 -10.34
CA LEU A 239 -0.10 11.74 -9.49
C LEU A 239 0.38 11.27 -8.11
N PHE A 240 -0.17 10.19 -7.55
CA PHE A 240 0.30 9.60 -6.30
C PHE A 240 1.68 8.96 -6.47
N GLY A 241 1.89 8.19 -7.53
CA GLY A 241 3.21 7.63 -7.84
C GLY A 241 4.27 8.72 -8.00
N GLN A 242 3.94 9.79 -8.75
CA GLN A 242 4.81 10.96 -8.90
C GLN A 242 5.12 11.61 -7.55
N PHE A 243 4.10 11.92 -6.75
CA PHE A 243 4.28 12.59 -5.46
C PHE A 243 5.15 11.77 -4.50
N ASN A 244 4.92 10.46 -4.40
CA ASN A 244 5.74 9.57 -3.57
C ASN A 244 7.22 9.61 -4.00
N ALA A 245 7.49 9.62 -5.30
CA ALA A 245 8.86 9.69 -5.79
C ALA A 245 9.50 11.09 -5.63
N LEU A 246 8.68 12.16 -5.65
CA LEU A 246 9.15 13.53 -5.45
C LEU A 246 9.42 13.88 -3.98
N LEU A 247 8.88 13.11 -3.02
CA LEU A 247 8.96 13.45 -1.60
C LEU A 247 10.41 13.49 -1.10
N LEU A 248 11.26 12.54 -1.53
CA LEU A 248 12.68 12.53 -1.17
C LEU A 248 13.47 13.71 -1.79
N PRO A 249 13.44 13.96 -3.11
CA PRO A 249 14.04 15.15 -3.72
C PRO A 249 13.57 16.45 -3.07
N PHE A 250 12.27 16.57 -2.79
CA PHE A 250 11.70 17.74 -2.11
C PHE A 250 12.24 17.90 -0.68
N ALA A 251 12.28 16.82 0.10
CA ALA A 251 12.83 16.85 1.44
C ALA A 251 14.30 17.31 1.45
N VAL A 252 15.12 16.80 0.53
CA VAL A 252 16.55 17.08 0.51
C VAL A 252 16.86 18.44 -0.13
N ARG A 253 16.29 18.76 -1.31
CA ARG A 253 16.62 19.99 -2.07
C ARG A 253 15.99 21.23 -1.45
N GLU A 254 14.72 21.12 -1.01
CA GLU A 254 13.91 22.30 -0.66
C GLU A 254 13.77 22.51 0.86
N LEU A 255 13.68 21.42 1.60
CA LEU A 255 13.54 21.51 3.06
C LEU A 255 14.87 21.34 3.78
N HIS A 256 15.96 20.99 3.07
CA HIS A 256 17.25 20.65 3.64
C HIS A 256 17.11 19.65 4.81
N ALA A 257 16.16 18.71 4.65
CA ALA A 257 15.76 17.78 5.66
C ALA A 257 16.83 16.72 5.94
N THR A 258 17.02 16.42 7.22
CA THR A 258 17.82 15.25 7.60
C THR A 258 17.12 13.95 7.20
N PRO A 259 17.83 12.83 7.10
CA PRO A 259 17.21 11.53 6.85
C PRO A 259 16.13 11.14 7.86
N VAL A 260 16.27 11.59 9.12
CA VAL A 260 15.26 11.40 10.18
C VAL A 260 13.97 12.11 9.81
N VAL A 261 14.07 13.36 9.38
CA VAL A 261 12.91 14.16 8.97
C VAL A 261 12.26 13.55 7.74
N TYR A 262 13.03 13.05 6.76
CA TYR A 262 12.47 12.35 5.60
C TYR A 262 11.67 11.10 6.01
N GLY A 263 12.22 10.26 6.89
CA GLY A 263 11.48 9.10 7.42
C GLY A 263 10.17 9.49 8.14
N LEU A 264 10.16 10.64 8.85
CA LEU A 264 8.94 11.18 9.43
C LEU A 264 7.94 11.67 8.38
N LEU A 265 8.40 12.36 7.34
CA LEU A 265 7.53 12.83 6.23
C LEU A 265 6.83 11.67 5.53
N GLU A 266 7.51 10.53 5.34
CA GLU A 266 6.91 9.29 4.79
C GLU A 266 5.91 8.65 5.76
N GLY A 267 6.15 8.71 7.05
CA GLY A 267 5.30 8.06 8.06
C GLY A 267 4.06 8.86 8.47
N VAL A 268 4.13 10.18 8.46
CA VAL A 268 3.06 11.06 8.99
C VAL A 268 1.71 10.91 8.29
N PRO A 269 1.60 10.69 6.98
CA PRO A 269 0.30 10.44 6.32
C PRO A 269 -0.48 9.29 6.95
N VAL A 270 0.22 8.29 7.51
CA VAL A 270 -0.42 7.15 8.19
C VAL A 270 -1.21 7.60 9.43
N ILE A 271 -0.66 8.53 10.19
CA ILE A 271 -1.36 9.12 11.35
C ILE A 271 -2.64 9.82 10.86
N GLY A 272 -2.53 10.57 9.78
CA GLY A 272 -3.68 11.18 9.11
C GLY A 272 -4.73 10.16 8.67
N ASN A 273 -4.31 9.03 8.10
CA ASN A 273 -5.21 7.93 7.74
C ASN A 273 -5.98 7.38 8.95
N VAL A 274 -5.30 7.18 10.09
CA VAL A 274 -5.98 6.69 11.32
C VAL A 274 -7.01 7.70 11.80
N VAL A 275 -6.65 8.98 11.90
CA VAL A 275 -7.57 10.05 12.30
C VAL A 275 -8.74 10.16 11.31
N GLY A 276 -8.45 10.13 10.00
CA GLY A 276 -9.46 10.16 8.95
C GLY A 276 -10.44 8.99 9.03
N GLY A 277 -9.95 7.78 9.35
CA GLY A 277 -10.78 6.60 9.56
C GLY A 277 -11.74 6.76 10.73
N LEU A 278 -11.27 7.26 11.87
CA LEU A 278 -12.10 7.52 13.05
C LEU A 278 -13.17 8.58 12.76
N LEU A 279 -12.81 9.65 12.07
CA LEU A 279 -13.75 10.73 11.73
C LEU A 279 -14.78 10.29 10.69
N LEU A 280 -14.38 9.45 9.71
CA LEU A 280 -15.26 9.00 8.64
C LEU A 280 -16.48 8.25 9.17
N VAL A 281 -16.34 7.46 10.25
CA VAL A 281 -17.45 6.70 10.87
C VAL A 281 -18.65 7.61 11.20
N TYR A 282 -18.39 8.85 11.63
CA TYR A 282 -19.46 9.79 12.02
C TYR A 282 -20.10 10.52 10.84
N VAL A 283 -19.45 10.57 9.69
CA VAL A 283 -19.91 11.41 8.56
C VAL A 283 -20.13 10.65 7.26
N MET A 284 -19.81 9.37 7.19
CA MET A 284 -19.82 8.57 5.94
C MET A 284 -21.20 8.51 5.26
N SER A 285 -22.29 8.58 6.03
CA SER A 285 -23.65 8.54 5.51
C SER A 285 -24.17 9.88 4.96
N ARG A 286 -23.44 10.98 5.18
CA ARG A 286 -23.90 12.34 4.85
C ARG A 286 -23.72 12.73 3.40
N LEU A 287 -22.77 12.12 2.68
CA LEU A 287 -22.42 12.49 1.32
C LEU A 287 -22.54 11.30 0.35
N LYS A 288 -22.80 11.63 -0.92
CA LYS A 288 -22.74 10.67 -2.02
C LYS A 288 -21.30 10.30 -2.36
N ALA A 289 -21.08 9.16 -3.02
CA ALA A 289 -19.73 8.71 -3.38
C ALA A 289 -18.95 9.76 -4.20
N GLY A 290 -19.57 10.39 -5.20
CA GLY A 290 -18.93 11.45 -5.97
C GLY A 290 -18.58 12.70 -5.15
N GLN A 291 -19.39 13.04 -4.14
CA GLN A 291 -19.08 14.16 -3.23
C GLN A 291 -17.92 13.80 -2.29
N TRP A 292 -17.83 12.54 -1.84
CA TRP A 292 -16.68 12.06 -1.08
C TRP A 292 -15.40 12.08 -1.91
N LEU A 293 -15.47 11.66 -3.19
CA LEU A 293 -14.34 11.78 -4.12
C LEU A 293 -13.90 13.23 -4.29
N MET A 294 -14.86 14.15 -4.47
CA MET A 294 -14.57 15.58 -4.59
C MET A 294 -13.92 16.15 -3.34
N VAL A 295 -14.52 15.96 -2.17
CA VAL A 295 -14.01 16.49 -0.90
C VAL A 295 -12.59 15.94 -0.61
N SER A 296 -12.40 14.65 -0.86
CA SER A 296 -11.09 14.02 -0.67
C SER A 296 -10.03 14.60 -1.59
N LEU A 297 -10.30 14.68 -2.89
CA LEU A 297 -9.33 15.15 -3.88
C LEU A 297 -9.07 16.66 -3.78
N LEU A 298 -10.10 17.46 -3.44
CA LEU A 298 -9.92 18.88 -3.15
C LEU A 298 -9.08 19.09 -1.90
N GLY A 299 -9.37 18.36 -0.82
CA GLY A 299 -8.59 18.43 0.41
C GLY A 299 -7.15 17.99 0.21
N MET A 300 -6.92 16.81 -0.40
CA MET A 300 -5.58 16.33 -0.71
C MET A 300 -4.82 17.30 -1.62
N GLY A 301 -5.46 17.77 -2.71
CA GLY A 301 -4.86 18.71 -3.64
C GLY A 301 -4.49 20.05 -2.99
N ALA A 302 -5.40 20.63 -2.21
CA ALA A 302 -5.15 21.89 -1.51
C ALA A 302 -3.98 21.79 -0.53
N PHE A 303 -3.93 20.74 0.30
CA PHE A 303 -2.85 20.55 1.26
C PHE A 303 -1.54 20.10 0.61
N GLN A 304 -1.57 19.42 -0.54
CA GLN A 304 -0.39 19.15 -1.34
C GLN A 304 0.17 20.44 -1.97
N VAL A 305 -0.68 21.33 -2.51
CA VAL A 305 -0.26 22.66 -2.98
C VAL A 305 0.38 23.44 -1.84
N LEU A 306 -0.28 23.50 -0.69
CA LEU A 306 0.25 24.20 0.49
C LEU A 306 1.60 23.61 0.92
N ALA A 307 1.75 22.29 0.98
CA ALA A 307 3.02 21.62 1.30
C ALA A 307 4.14 22.04 0.33
N GLY A 308 3.86 22.13 -0.98
CA GLY A 308 4.83 22.57 -1.99
C GLY A 308 5.27 24.02 -1.85
N THR A 309 4.46 24.90 -1.26
CA THR A 309 4.79 26.31 -1.05
C THR A 309 5.50 26.58 0.27
N LEU A 310 5.42 25.68 1.24
CA LEU A 310 6.04 25.86 2.56
C LEU A 310 7.53 25.51 2.54
N SER A 311 8.31 26.25 3.34
CA SER A 311 9.73 25.97 3.59
C SER A 311 9.97 25.41 5.00
N ALA A 312 8.99 25.54 5.90
CA ALA A 312 9.09 25.05 7.26
C ALA A 312 8.64 23.59 7.39
N VAL A 313 9.53 22.71 7.81
CA VAL A 313 9.28 21.27 8.00
C VAL A 313 8.01 20.98 8.83
N PRO A 314 7.74 21.63 9.98
CA PRO A 314 6.52 21.37 10.75
C PRO A 314 5.22 21.63 9.97
N GLY A 315 5.21 22.68 9.12
CA GLY A 315 4.07 22.99 8.27
C GLY A 315 3.84 21.93 7.21
N VAL A 316 4.91 21.43 6.58
CA VAL A 316 4.83 20.33 5.60
C VAL A 316 4.33 19.05 6.27
N ILE A 317 4.84 18.70 7.46
CA ILE A 317 4.37 17.55 8.26
C ILE A 317 2.85 17.64 8.49
N LEU A 318 2.35 18.79 8.92
CA LEU A 318 0.92 19.00 9.13
C LEU A 318 0.12 18.83 7.83
N CYS A 319 0.60 19.38 6.73
CA CYS A 319 -0.05 19.22 5.42
C CYS A 319 -0.13 17.76 5.00
N LEU A 320 0.97 16.99 5.14
CA LEU A 320 1.00 15.57 4.79
C LEU A 320 0.08 14.73 5.68
N MET A 321 -0.02 15.07 6.98
CA MET A 321 -0.98 14.44 7.88
C MET A 321 -2.43 14.66 7.40
N VAL A 322 -2.76 15.87 6.96
CA VAL A 322 -4.10 16.20 6.42
C VAL A 322 -4.33 15.51 5.07
N VAL A 323 -3.31 15.40 4.22
CA VAL A 323 -3.39 14.59 2.98
C VAL A 323 -3.77 13.14 3.31
N GLY A 324 -3.13 12.54 4.33
CA GLY A 324 -3.49 11.21 4.82
C GLY A 324 -4.94 11.14 5.31
N LEU A 325 -5.41 12.13 6.07
CA LEU A 325 -6.80 12.19 6.54
C LEU A 325 -7.81 12.12 5.38
N PHE A 326 -7.58 12.84 4.30
CA PHE A 326 -8.46 12.84 3.13
C PHE A 326 -8.33 11.59 2.25
N ASN A 327 -7.29 10.78 2.41
CA ASN A 327 -7.11 9.53 1.66
C ASN A 327 -8.14 8.46 2.06
N VAL A 328 -8.60 8.47 3.31
CA VAL A 328 -9.56 7.47 3.81
C VAL A 328 -10.93 7.60 3.15
N PRO A 329 -11.58 8.78 3.12
CA PRO A 329 -12.84 8.93 2.42
C PRO A 329 -12.71 8.71 0.90
N LEU A 330 -11.56 8.96 0.28
CA LEU A 330 -11.28 8.59 -1.11
C LEU A 330 -11.39 7.07 -1.31
N THR A 331 -10.72 6.31 -0.44
CA THR A 331 -10.74 4.84 -0.49
C THR A 331 -12.13 4.28 -0.21
N TYR A 332 -12.84 4.84 0.78
CA TYR A 332 -14.23 4.50 1.08
C TYR A 332 -15.16 4.71 -0.14
N ALA A 333 -15.08 5.87 -0.76
CA ALA A 333 -15.91 6.20 -1.91
C ALA A 333 -15.70 5.24 -3.08
N ARG A 334 -14.44 4.90 -3.38
CA ARG A 334 -14.07 3.92 -4.43
C ARG A 334 -14.66 2.54 -4.13
N ARG A 335 -14.47 2.03 -2.90
CA ARG A 335 -15.03 0.73 -2.48
C ARG A 335 -16.55 0.72 -2.52
N SER A 336 -17.19 1.80 -2.06
CA SER A 336 -18.65 1.94 -2.05
C SER A 336 -19.25 1.88 -3.47
N VAL A 337 -18.62 2.51 -4.47
CA VAL A 337 -19.08 2.43 -5.87
C VAL A 337 -18.97 0.99 -6.37
N VAL A 338 -17.83 0.32 -6.17
CA VAL A 338 -17.66 -1.07 -6.61
C VAL A 338 -18.65 -2.01 -5.95
N GLN A 339 -18.83 -1.90 -4.64
CA GLN A 339 -19.76 -2.77 -3.88
C GLN A 339 -21.21 -2.58 -4.30
N ARG A 340 -21.60 -1.37 -4.72
CA ARG A 340 -22.96 -1.05 -5.13
C ARG A 340 -23.27 -1.47 -6.57
N GLU A 341 -22.32 -1.30 -7.47
CA GLU A 341 -22.54 -1.49 -8.91
C GLU A 341 -22.17 -2.91 -9.40
N VAL A 342 -21.45 -3.69 -8.57
CA VAL A 342 -20.94 -5.02 -8.95
C VAL A 342 -21.56 -6.10 -8.08
N GLU A 343 -22.12 -7.12 -8.72
CA GLU A 343 -22.62 -8.32 -8.04
C GLU A 343 -21.49 -9.02 -7.25
N PRO A 344 -21.80 -9.63 -6.09
CA PRO A 344 -20.81 -10.26 -5.22
C PRO A 344 -19.86 -11.21 -5.95
N GLN A 345 -20.39 -12.03 -6.89
CA GLN A 345 -19.62 -13.02 -7.66
C GLN A 345 -18.65 -12.39 -8.67
N ALA A 346 -18.91 -11.15 -9.12
CA ALA A 346 -18.11 -10.44 -10.09
C ALA A 346 -17.09 -9.46 -9.45
N ARG A 347 -17.19 -9.21 -8.13
CA ARG A 347 -16.32 -8.23 -7.42
C ARG A 347 -14.84 -8.58 -7.51
N GLY A 348 -14.50 -9.87 -7.45
CA GLY A 348 -13.13 -10.33 -7.61
C GLY A 348 -12.53 -9.95 -8.97
N ARG A 349 -13.28 -10.14 -10.07
CA ARG A 349 -12.86 -9.80 -11.42
C ARG A 349 -12.62 -8.30 -11.62
N VAL A 350 -13.54 -7.48 -11.11
CA VAL A 350 -13.39 -6.01 -11.13
C VAL A 350 -12.25 -5.57 -10.22
N GLY A 351 -12.07 -6.22 -9.08
CA GLY A 351 -10.94 -5.99 -8.16
C GLY A 351 -9.59 -6.24 -8.83
N SER A 352 -9.42 -7.38 -9.51
CA SER A 352 -8.19 -7.71 -10.26
C SER A 352 -7.87 -6.67 -11.34
N ALA A 353 -8.90 -6.19 -12.07
CA ALA A 353 -8.75 -5.11 -13.05
C ALA A 353 -8.32 -3.79 -12.39
N LEU A 354 -8.89 -3.45 -11.21
CA LEU A 354 -8.50 -2.26 -10.43
C LEU A 354 -7.06 -2.35 -9.93
N PHE A 355 -6.62 -3.51 -9.45
CA PHE A 355 -5.23 -3.72 -9.02
C PHE A 355 -4.24 -3.53 -10.17
N MET A 356 -4.53 -4.09 -11.34
CA MET A 356 -3.69 -3.91 -12.52
C MET A 356 -3.58 -2.43 -12.93
N VAL A 357 -4.71 -1.70 -12.97
CA VAL A 357 -4.71 -0.26 -13.26
C VAL A 357 -3.92 0.50 -12.20
N ARG A 358 -4.11 0.16 -10.92
CA ARG A 358 -3.35 0.77 -9.82
C ARG A 358 -1.85 0.66 -10.05
N ASP A 359 -1.36 -0.54 -10.28
CA ASP A 359 0.08 -0.79 -10.36
C ASP A 359 0.71 -0.15 -11.59
N VAL A 360 0.03 -0.20 -12.76
CA VAL A 360 0.48 0.46 -13.99
C VAL A 360 0.65 1.97 -13.78
N PHE A 361 -0.36 2.62 -13.20
CA PHE A 361 -0.32 4.09 -13.06
C PHE A 361 0.53 4.56 -11.89
N LEU A 362 0.65 3.81 -10.80
CA LEU A 362 1.61 4.12 -9.73
C LEU A 362 3.05 4.01 -10.22
N VAL A 363 3.40 2.92 -10.91
CA VAL A 363 4.73 2.69 -11.50
C VAL A 363 5.02 3.76 -12.56
N GLY A 364 4.08 4.01 -13.48
CA GLY A 364 4.24 5.07 -14.48
C GLY A 364 4.39 6.45 -13.85
N GLY A 365 3.62 6.74 -12.81
CA GLY A 365 3.67 8.00 -12.07
C GLY A 365 5.02 8.22 -11.38
N SER A 366 5.59 7.19 -10.75
CA SER A 366 6.89 7.34 -10.09
C SER A 366 8.01 7.69 -11.07
N VAL A 367 7.98 7.17 -12.29
CA VAL A 367 8.96 7.54 -13.35
C VAL A 367 8.81 9.01 -13.76
N THR A 368 7.60 9.57 -13.75
CA THR A 368 7.40 10.99 -14.09
C THR A 368 8.04 11.95 -13.09
N ALA A 369 8.43 11.48 -11.91
CA ALA A 369 9.21 12.28 -10.97
C ALA A 369 10.57 12.73 -11.52
N GLY A 370 11.08 12.05 -12.56
CA GLY A 370 12.27 12.49 -13.30
C GLY A 370 12.17 13.88 -13.92
N LEU A 371 10.96 14.42 -14.11
CA LEU A 371 10.76 15.81 -14.49
C LEU A 371 11.37 16.79 -13.48
N ALA A 372 11.54 16.40 -12.20
CA ALA A 372 12.19 17.23 -11.19
C ALA A 372 13.72 17.36 -11.37
N ASP A 373 14.30 16.66 -12.32
CA ASP A 373 15.69 16.87 -12.72
C ASP A 373 15.82 17.98 -13.77
N LEU A 374 14.68 18.42 -14.37
CA LEU A 374 14.60 19.47 -15.37
C LEU A 374 13.81 20.70 -14.90
N ILE A 375 12.86 20.49 -13.99
CA ILE A 375 11.89 21.48 -13.51
C ILE A 375 11.97 21.51 -11.98
N ASP A 376 11.66 22.69 -11.41
CA ASP A 376 11.60 22.84 -9.95
C ASP A 376 10.63 21.81 -9.31
N VAL A 377 11.11 21.12 -8.28
CA VAL A 377 10.35 20.08 -7.57
C VAL A 377 9.10 20.64 -6.88
N ARG A 378 9.18 21.88 -6.36
CA ARG A 378 8.02 22.56 -5.75
C ARG A 378 6.92 22.79 -6.76
N LEU A 379 7.30 23.24 -7.98
CA LEU A 379 6.33 23.45 -9.04
C LEU A 379 5.60 22.16 -9.40
N LEU A 380 6.32 21.04 -9.50
CA LEU A 380 5.70 19.74 -9.80
C LEU A 380 4.74 19.28 -8.70
N ILE A 381 5.09 19.50 -7.43
CA ILE A 381 4.20 19.18 -6.30
C ILE A 381 2.94 20.04 -6.33
N VAL A 382 3.09 21.35 -6.58
CA VAL A 382 1.97 22.30 -6.67
C VAL A 382 1.07 21.97 -7.85
N VAL A 383 1.64 21.73 -9.04
CA VAL A 383 0.87 21.34 -10.22
C VAL A 383 0.14 20.01 -9.99
N GLY A 384 0.81 19.03 -9.40
CA GLY A 384 0.19 17.76 -9.03
C GLY A 384 -1.01 17.93 -8.09
N GLY A 385 -0.89 18.78 -7.07
CA GLY A 385 -1.97 19.13 -6.15
C GLY A 385 -3.14 19.84 -6.83
N LEU A 386 -2.86 20.80 -7.74
CA LEU A 386 -3.90 21.46 -8.55
C LEU A 386 -4.63 20.48 -9.47
N LEU A 387 -3.91 19.55 -10.10
CA LEU A 387 -4.51 18.52 -10.93
C LEU A 387 -5.40 17.57 -10.10
N LEU A 388 -4.97 17.18 -8.89
CA LEU A 388 -5.83 16.40 -7.97
C LEU A 388 -7.11 17.15 -7.62
N ALA A 389 -7.03 18.45 -7.32
CA ALA A 389 -8.20 19.27 -7.03
C ALA A 389 -9.14 19.37 -8.24
N LEU A 390 -8.61 19.54 -9.45
CA LEU A 390 -9.39 19.55 -10.69
C LEU A 390 -10.09 18.21 -10.95
N LEU A 391 -9.41 17.08 -10.70
CA LEU A 391 -10.02 15.74 -10.76
C LEU A 391 -11.14 15.59 -9.75
N GLY A 392 -11.01 16.21 -8.57
CA GLY A 392 -12.07 16.26 -7.57
C GLY A 392 -13.33 16.97 -8.06
N VAL A 393 -13.17 18.11 -8.71
CA VAL A 393 -14.30 18.85 -9.34
C VAL A 393 -14.93 18.03 -10.48
N ALA A 394 -14.10 17.35 -11.28
CA ALA A 394 -14.58 16.49 -12.35
C ALA A 394 -15.39 15.29 -11.84
N ALA A 395 -15.02 14.73 -10.69
CA ALA A 395 -15.67 13.54 -10.11
C ALA A 395 -17.19 13.71 -9.92
N VAL A 396 -17.64 14.89 -9.49
CA VAL A 396 -19.08 15.15 -9.26
C VAL A 396 -19.86 15.23 -10.56
N ARG A 397 -19.21 15.64 -11.64
CA ARG A 397 -19.83 15.77 -12.97
C ARG A 397 -19.86 14.47 -13.75
N MET A 398 -19.14 13.44 -13.28
CA MET A 398 -19.07 12.15 -13.99
C MET A 398 -20.35 11.32 -13.84
N PRO A 399 -20.81 10.65 -14.89
CA PRO A 399 -22.03 9.86 -14.89
C PRO A 399 -21.98 8.74 -13.84
N GLY A 400 -23.08 8.60 -13.09
CA GLY A 400 -23.29 7.49 -12.14
C GLY A 400 -22.61 7.64 -10.77
N LEU A 401 -21.74 8.62 -10.54
CA LEU A 401 -21.14 8.86 -9.22
C LEU A 401 -22.04 9.68 -8.28
N GLY A 402 -23.05 10.38 -8.82
CA GLY A 402 -23.99 11.23 -8.07
C GLY A 402 -25.08 10.48 -7.29
N ARG A 403 -25.16 9.15 -7.30
CA ARG A 403 -26.17 8.37 -6.56
C ARG A 403 -25.87 8.34 -5.06
N PRO A 404 -26.90 8.37 -4.17
CA PRO A 404 -26.68 8.25 -2.74
C PRO A 404 -26.05 6.89 -2.42
N ALA A 405 -25.18 6.85 -1.40
CA ALA A 405 -24.68 5.58 -0.85
C ALA A 405 -25.85 4.72 -0.37
N PRO A 406 -25.82 3.39 -0.52
CA PRO A 406 -26.86 2.53 0.03
C PRO A 406 -26.92 2.73 1.54
N ARG A 407 -28.14 2.96 2.08
CA ARG A 407 -28.36 2.89 3.52
C ARG A 407 -28.18 1.43 3.93
N TRP A 408 -27.24 1.17 4.81
CA TRP A 408 -27.12 -0.12 5.49
C TRP A 408 -28.39 -0.34 6.33
N GLN A 409 -29.40 -0.99 5.75
CA GLN A 409 -30.51 -1.55 6.52
C GLN A 409 -30.09 -2.96 6.90
N GLY A 410 -29.70 -3.13 8.14
CA GLY A 410 -29.60 -4.41 8.82
C GLY A 410 -28.27 -5.13 8.69
N MET A 411 -27.32 -4.76 9.51
CA MET A 411 -26.37 -5.60 10.21
C MET A 411 -25.91 -4.79 11.44
N ILE A 412 -26.73 -4.81 12.46
CA ILE A 412 -26.36 -4.59 13.85
C ILE A 412 -26.66 -5.89 14.59
#